data_7ea9364d31d9d1af3aa8159cd0252124
#
_entry.id   7ea9364d31d9d1af3aa8159cd0252124
#
_cell.length_a   1.000
_cell.length_b   1.000
_cell.length_c   1.000
_cell.angle_alpha   90.00
_cell.angle_beta   90.00
_cell.angle_gamma   90.00
#
_symmetry.space_group_name_H-M   'P 1'
#
loop_
_entity.id
_entity.type
_entity.pdbx_description
1 polymer ?
#
loop_
_entity_poly.entity_id
_entity_poly.type
_entity_poly.pdbx_seq_one_letter_code
_entity_poly.pdbx_strand_id
1 'polypeptide(L)'
;MKLWLARHAAPVIDPGVCYGRLDVQADAAATQASARALAAALPHGLPVRVSGLRRADQLAQALAALRDDLRPMRDERLNEMDFGAWEGVPWQDISKADIDAWTRDFAQYRAGGGETVSDVLRRVARALADTAAAGEAVWITHAGVIRAVHYLAQHGGAGAPTAASWPVRAPACGEWTLLSGL
;
A
#
# COMPACT_ATOMS: atom_id res chain seq x y z
N MET A 1 2.69 -18.69 3.26
CA MET A 1 3.68 -17.59 3.32
C MET A 1 3.36 -16.66 4.49
N LYS A 2 4.37 -16.01 5.10
CA LYS A 2 4.21 -14.88 6.04
C LYS A 2 4.58 -13.58 5.34
N LEU A 3 3.79 -12.52 5.53
CA LEU A 3 4.03 -11.24 4.89
C LEU A 3 3.86 -10.09 5.89
N TRP A 4 4.95 -9.38 6.14
CA TRP A 4 4.97 -8.13 6.88
C TRP A 4 4.56 -7.00 5.94
N LEU A 5 3.44 -6.37 6.22
CA LEU A 5 2.89 -5.27 5.43
C LEU A 5 3.07 -3.97 6.20
N ALA A 6 4.14 -3.24 5.88
CA ALA A 6 4.45 -1.96 6.49
C ALA A 6 3.88 -0.81 5.64
N ARG A 7 3.13 0.09 6.27
CA ARG A 7 2.66 1.32 5.64
C ARG A 7 3.69 2.43 5.85
N HIS A 8 3.95 3.22 4.80
CA HIS A 8 4.80 4.41 4.90
C HIS A 8 4.41 5.31 6.08
N ALA A 9 5.33 6.14 6.58
CA ALA A 9 5.07 7.11 7.62
C ALA A 9 4.10 8.22 7.18
N ALA A 10 3.69 9.09 8.09
CA ALA A 10 2.73 10.16 7.82
C ALA A 10 3.17 11.01 6.60
N PRO A 11 2.34 11.16 5.56
CA PRO A 11 2.70 11.98 4.41
C PRO A 11 2.61 13.47 4.74
N VAL A 12 3.44 14.27 4.07
CA VAL A 12 3.40 15.74 4.15
C VAL A 12 2.42 16.22 3.08
N ILE A 13 1.15 16.24 3.44
CA ILE A 13 0.03 16.69 2.62
C ILE A 13 -1.12 17.13 3.54
N ASP A 14 -1.96 18.03 3.07
CA ASP A 14 -3.11 18.48 3.84
C ASP A 14 -4.10 17.33 4.13
N PRO A 15 -4.67 17.29 5.33
CA PRO A 15 -5.68 16.29 5.68
C PRO A 15 -6.87 16.32 4.73
N GLY A 16 -7.33 15.13 4.32
CA GLY A 16 -8.50 15.00 3.44
C GLY A 16 -8.23 15.22 1.96
N VAL A 17 -6.99 15.45 1.54
CA VAL A 17 -6.60 15.48 0.13
C VAL A 17 -6.46 14.05 -0.41
N CYS A 18 -6.99 13.79 -1.60
CA CYS A 18 -6.78 12.54 -2.32
C CYS A 18 -5.32 12.45 -2.79
N TYR A 19 -4.62 11.40 -2.41
CA TYR A 19 -3.28 11.10 -2.89
C TYR A 19 -3.12 9.59 -3.04
N GLY A 20 -2.87 9.13 -4.22
CA GLY A 20 -2.55 7.75 -4.52
C GLY A 20 -1.16 7.69 -5.12
N ARG A 21 -1.06 7.87 -6.43
CA ARG A 21 0.21 7.94 -7.15
C ARG A 21 0.92 9.28 -7.03
N LEU A 22 0.26 10.32 -6.55
CA LEU A 22 0.91 11.60 -6.25
C LEU A 22 2.13 11.37 -5.35
N ASP A 23 3.31 11.79 -5.81
CA ASP A 23 4.59 11.45 -5.18
C ASP A 23 4.95 12.41 -4.04
N VAL A 24 4.13 12.39 -2.98
CA VAL A 24 4.36 13.18 -1.77
C VAL A 24 5.43 12.53 -0.89
N GLN A 25 6.20 13.35 -0.18
CA GLN A 25 7.14 12.89 0.82
C GLN A 25 6.45 12.53 2.14
N ALA A 26 7.08 11.70 2.96
CA ALA A 26 6.68 11.47 4.33
C ALA A 26 7.43 12.42 5.29
N ASP A 27 6.83 12.67 6.47
CA ASP A 27 7.48 13.37 7.56
C ASP A 27 8.76 12.64 7.99
N ALA A 28 9.86 13.37 8.10
CA ALA A 28 11.18 12.78 8.36
C ALA A 28 11.28 12.19 9.78
N ALA A 29 10.73 12.86 10.78
CA ALA A 29 10.79 12.39 12.16
C ALA A 29 9.92 11.13 12.36
N ALA A 30 8.70 11.13 11.79
CA ALA A 30 7.82 9.97 11.79
C ALA A 30 8.43 8.80 11.02
N THR A 31 9.11 9.05 9.90
CA THR A 31 9.82 8.04 9.12
C THR A 31 10.93 7.37 9.94
N GLN A 32 11.75 8.16 10.65
CA GLN A 32 12.81 7.63 11.50
C GLN A 32 12.27 6.84 12.70
N ALA A 33 11.17 7.29 13.30
CA ALA A 33 10.52 6.57 14.40
C ALA A 33 9.97 5.21 13.91
N SER A 34 9.28 5.20 12.78
CA SER A 34 8.74 4.00 12.14
C SER A 34 9.84 3.01 11.75
N ALA A 35 10.94 3.51 11.17
CA ALA A 35 12.08 2.67 10.77
C ALA A 35 12.73 1.98 12.00
N ARG A 36 12.92 2.69 13.12
CA ARG A 36 13.45 2.10 14.35
C ARG A 36 12.55 1.02 14.92
N ALA A 37 11.24 1.28 14.97
CA ALA A 37 10.27 0.31 15.47
C ALA A 37 10.20 -0.94 14.59
N LEU A 38 10.16 -0.76 13.26
CA LEU A 38 10.14 -1.85 12.29
C LEU A 38 11.46 -2.66 12.32
N ALA A 39 12.61 -1.99 12.41
CA ALA A 39 13.93 -2.63 12.53
C ALA A 39 14.03 -3.56 13.75
N ALA A 40 13.42 -3.16 14.88
CA ALA A 40 13.39 -3.97 16.09
C ALA A 40 12.44 -5.17 16.00
N ALA A 41 11.39 -5.07 15.18
CA ALA A 41 10.37 -6.12 15.08
C ALA A 41 10.70 -7.20 14.02
N LEU A 42 11.41 -6.83 12.94
CA LEU A 42 11.65 -7.73 11.81
C LEU A 42 12.69 -8.80 12.11
N PRO A 43 12.45 -10.07 11.74
CA PRO A 43 13.47 -11.10 11.68
C PRO A 43 14.67 -10.70 10.80
N HIS A 44 15.79 -11.41 10.97
CA HIS A 44 16.98 -11.19 10.14
C HIS A 44 16.82 -11.76 8.73
N GLY A 45 17.44 -11.09 7.74
CA GLY A 45 17.65 -11.60 6.40
C GLY A 45 16.40 -11.70 5.53
N LEU A 46 15.31 -11.00 5.88
CA LEU A 46 14.08 -11.04 5.08
C LEU A 46 14.24 -10.28 3.76
N PRO A 47 13.71 -10.81 2.65
CA PRO A 47 13.58 -10.05 1.43
C PRO A 47 12.60 -8.88 1.65
N VAL A 48 13.01 -7.68 1.23
CA VAL A 48 12.23 -6.46 1.35
C VAL A 48 11.86 -5.96 -0.03
N ARG A 49 10.58 -5.78 -0.30
CA ARG A 49 10.07 -5.08 -1.50
C ARG A 49 9.48 -3.75 -1.09
N VAL A 50 9.71 -2.73 -1.90
CA VAL A 50 9.26 -1.37 -1.61
C VAL A 50 8.56 -0.74 -2.81
N SER A 51 7.47 -0.03 -2.57
CA SER A 51 6.80 0.81 -3.55
C SER A 51 7.75 1.84 -4.16
N GLY A 52 7.58 2.15 -5.43
CA GLY A 52 8.33 3.19 -6.12
C GLY A 52 8.06 4.62 -5.64
N LEU A 53 7.06 4.85 -4.79
CA LEU A 53 6.69 6.18 -4.33
C LEU A 53 7.57 6.66 -3.17
N ARG A 54 7.95 7.93 -3.22
CA ARG A 54 8.92 8.58 -2.34
C ARG A 54 8.67 8.31 -0.85
N ARG A 55 7.43 8.42 -0.37
CA ARG A 55 7.08 8.20 1.05
C ARG A 55 7.36 6.77 1.54
N ALA A 56 7.25 5.77 0.67
CA ALA A 56 7.59 4.38 0.98
C ALA A 56 9.11 4.15 0.90
N ASP A 57 9.74 4.71 -0.12
CA ASP A 57 11.18 4.65 -0.31
C ASP A 57 11.96 5.29 0.86
N GLN A 58 11.48 6.42 1.39
CA GLN A 58 12.05 7.06 2.59
C GLN A 58 12.08 6.10 3.80
N LEU A 59 11.00 5.35 4.05
CA LEU A 59 10.96 4.36 5.12
C LEU A 59 11.91 3.20 4.84
N ALA A 60 11.99 2.74 3.60
CA ALA A 60 12.88 1.67 3.20
C ALA A 60 14.37 2.04 3.36
N GLN A 61 14.74 3.25 2.96
CA GLN A 61 16.11 3.77 3.13
C GLN A 61 16.47 3.93 4.60
N ALA A 62 15.57 4.48 5.40
CA ALA A 62 15.79 4.63 6.86
C ALA A 62 15.92 3.25 7.55
N LEU A 63 15.15 2.24 7.12
CA LEU A 63 15.26 0.87 7.62
C LEU A 63 16.61 0.24 7.21
N ALA A 64 17.01 0.37 5.95
CA ALA A 64 18.28 -0.18 5.47
C ALA A 64 19.51 0.46 6.16
N ALA A 65 19.42 1.73 6.55
CA ALA A 65 20.47 2.40 7.32
C ALA A 65 20.61 1.84 8.75
N LEU A 66 19.57 1.20 9.30
CA LEU A 66 19.58 0.56 10.63
C LEU A 66 19.89 -0.93 10.56
N ARG A 67 19.64 -1.57 9.41
CA ARG A 67 19.68 -3.02 9.22
C ARG A 67 20.34 -3.35 7.87
N ASP A 68 21.63 -3.64 7.88
CA ASP A 68 22.43 -3.97 6.69
C ASP A 68 22.09 -5.31 6.04
N ASP A 69 21.42 -6.17 6.80
CA ASP A 69 20.86 -7.43 6.32
C ASP A 69 19.57 -7.27 5.49
N LEU A 70 18.89 -6.11 5.58
CA LEU A 70 17.67 -5.82 4.84
C LEU A 70 17.99 -4.94 3.62
N ARG A 71 17.79 -5.50 2.43
CA ARG A 71 18.08 -4.82 1.15
C ARG A 71 16.79 -4.56 0.38
N PRO A 72 16.20 -3.35 0.47
CA PRO A 72 14.96 -3.04 -0.23
C PRO A 72 15.13 -3.12 -1.75
N MET A 73 14.23 -3.84 -2.40
CA MET A 73 14.09 -3.90 -3.86
C MET A 73 12.81 -3.19 -4.28
N ARG A 74 12.93 -2.22 -5.20
CA ARG A 74 11.78 -1.49 -5.74
C ARG A 74 10.89 -2.40 -6.57
N ASP A 75 9.57 -2.31 -6.32
CA ASP A 75 8.53 -3.02 -7.05
C ASP A 75 7.33 -2.08 -7.27
N GLU A 76 7.17 -1.59 -8.49
CA GLU A 76 6.12 -0.65 -8.87
C GLU A 76 4.70 -1.21 -8.67
N ARG A 77 4.57 -2.54 -8.60
CA ARG A 77 3.29 -3.20 -8.32
C ARG A 77 2.80 -2.94 -6.89
N LEU A 78 3.68 -2.42 -6.02
CA LEU A 78 3.34 -2.02 -4.66
C LEU A 78 2.98 -0.54 -4.54
N ASN A 79 2.94 0.23 -5.65
CA ASN A 79 2.50 1.61 -5.63
C ASN A 79 1.04 1.72 -5.21
N GLU A 80 0.66 2.84 -4.60
CA GLU A 80 -0.74 3.11 -4.29
C GLU A 80 -1.58 3.22 -5.57
N MET A 81 -2.89 3.08 -5.44
CA MET A 81 -3.83 3.23 -6.54
C MET A 81 -3.66 4.61 -7.18
N ASP A 82 -3.68 4.64 -8.50
CA ASP A 82 -3.73 5.87 -9.28
C ASP A 82 -5.17 6.40 -9.30
N PHE A 83 -5.38 7.57 -8.70
CA PHE A 83 -6.67 8.25 -8.70
C PHE A 83 -6.80 9.30 -9.82
N GLY A 84 -5.86 9.33 -10.76
CA GLY A 84 -5.94 10.19 -11.95
C GLY A 84 -6.16 11.66 -11.59
N ALA A 85 -7.19 12.26 -12.19
CA ALA A 85 -7.52 13.67 -12.01
C ALA A 85 -8.02 14.02 -10.58
N TRP A 86 -8.28 13.05 -9.72
CA TRP A 86 -8.63 13.31 -8.32
C TRP A 86 -7.41 13.55 -7.44
N GLU A 87 -6.22 13.20 -7.91
CA GLU A 87 -4.97 13.39 -7.16
C GLU A 87 -4.71 14.86 -6.84
N GLY A 88 -4.45 15.17 -5.59
CA GLY A 88 -4.26 16.54 -5.10
C GLY A 88 -5.56 17.32 -4.82
N VAL A 89 -6.73 16.73 -5.09
CA VAL A 89 -8.04 17.34 -4.82
C VAL A 89 -8.54 16.89 -3.45
N PRO A 90 -9.08 17.78 -2.60
CA PRO A 90 -9.77 17.35 -1.39
C PRO A 90 -10.95 16.41 -1.70
N TRP A 91 -11.08 15.32 -0.95
CA TRP A 91 -12.17 14.36 -1.17
C TRP A 91 -13.57 14.98 -1.16
N GLN A 92 -13.77 16.03 -0.36
CA GLN A 92 -15.03 16.78 -0.29
C GLN A 92 -15.34 17.58 -1.56
N ASP A 93 -14.31 17.89 -2.37
CA ASP A 93 -14.44 18.70 -3.60
C ASP A 93 -14.59 17.81 -4.85
N ILE A 94 -14.43 16.48 -4.70
CA ILE A 94 -14.77 15.51 -5.75
C ILE A 94 -16.29 15.42 -5.83
N SER A 95 -16.84 15.49 -7.06
CA SER A 95 -18.29 15.51 -7.23
C SER A 95 -18.94 14.28 -6.59
N LYS A 96 -20.10 14.50 -5.92
CA LYS A 96 -20.88 13.39 -5.37
C LYS A 96 -21.27 12.37 -6.45
N ALA A 97 -21.53 12.83 -7.67
CA ALA A 97 -21.89 11.97 -8.79
C ALA A 97 -20.76 10.99 -9.15
N ASP A 98 -19.50 11.47 -9.11
CA ASP A 98 -18.33 10.63 -9.38
C ASP A 98 -18.09 9.63 -8.25
N ILE A 99 -18.21 10.06 -6.99
CA ILE A 99 -18.10 9.17 -5.84
C ILE A 99 -19.19 8.09 -5.85
N ASP A 100 -20.45 8.46 -6.17
CA ASP A 100 -21.58 7.52 -6.27
C ASP A 100 -21.35 6.54 -7.44
N ALA A 101 -20.81 7.00 -8.58
CA ALA A 101 -20.47 6.16 -9.72
C ALA A 101 -19.37 5.16 -9.33
N TRP A 102 -18.30 5.61 -8.69
CA TRP A 102 -17.23 4.72 -8.20
C TRP A 102 -17.76 3.71 -7.19
N THR A 103 -18.57 4.13 -6.23
CA THR A 103 -19.13 3.22 -5.22
C THR A 103 -20.03 2.15 -5.84
N ARG A 104 -20.79 2.50 -6.89
CA ARG A 104 -21.72 1.59 -7.59
C ARG A 104 -20.98 0.56 -8.42
N ASP A 105 -19.91 0.96 -9.10
CA ASP A 105 -19.06 0.09 -9.94
C ASP A 105 -17.63 0.03 -9.39
N PHE A 106 -17.53 -0.29 -8.10
CA PHE A 106 -16.30 -0.18 -7.32
C PHE A 106 -15.11 -0.90 -7.94
N ALA A 107 -15.35 -2.08 -8.53
CA ALA A 107 -14.31 -2.91 -9.10
C ALA A 107 -13.75 -2.35 -10.43
N GLN A 108 -14.59 -1.74 -11.27
CA GLN A 108 -14.25 -1.43 -12.67
C GLN A 108 -14.22 0.07 -12.97
N TYR A 109 -14.83 0.90 -12.13
CA TYR A 109 -14.80 2.34 -12.34
C TYR A 109 -13.37 2.88 -12.20
N ARG A 110 -12.97 3.73 -13.15
CA ARG A 110 -11.67 4.41 -13.13
C ARG A 110 -11.79 5.70 -12.33
N ALA A 111 -11.42 5.66 -11.06
CA ALA A 111 -11.43 6.83 -10.18
C ALA A 111 -10.56 7.93 -10.77
N GLY A 112 -11.15 9.08 -11.09
CA GLY A 112 -10.45 10.19 -11.76
C GLY A 112 -9.83 9.85 -13.13
N GLY A 113 -10.24 8.75 -13.76
CA GLY A 113 -9.62 8.24 -15.00
C GLY A 113 -8.33 7.45 -14.80
N GLY A 114 -7.94 7.19 -13.56
CA GLY A 114 -6.74 6.41 -13.21
C GLY A 114 -6.94 4.90 -13.24
N GLU A 115 -6.48 4.19 -12.20
CA GLU A 115 -6.65 2.74 -12.08
C GLU A 115 -8.06 2.35 -11.64
N THR A 116 -8.46 1.13 -11.99
CA THR A 116 -9.58 0.45 -11.33
C THR A 116 -9.09 -0.32 -10.10
N VAL A 117 -9.97 -0.64 -9.16
CA VAL A 117 -9.63 -1.54 -8.03
C VAL A 117 -9.21 -2.92 -8.55
N SER A 118 -9.81 -3.39 -9.66
CA SER A 118 -9.41 -4.64 -10.32
C SER A 118 -8.00 -4.59 -10.89
N ASP A 119 -7.54 -3.44 -11.40
CA ASP A 119 -6.15 -3.27 -11.85
C ASP A 119 -5.17 -3.39 -10.67
N VAL A 120 -5.50 -2.76 -9.53
CA VAL A 120 -4.71 -2.86 -8.29
C VAL A 120 -4.65 -4.32 -7.81
N LEU A 121 -5.80 -5.02 -7.72
CA LEU A 121 -5.84 -6.43 -7.31
C LEU A 121 -4.98 -7.30 -8.22
N ARG A 122 -5.05 -7.08 -9.55
CA ARG A 122 -4.28 -7.87 -10.53
C ARG A 122 -2.77 -7.71 -10.34
N ARG A 123 -2.27 -6.46 -10.15
CA ARG A 123 -0.83 -6.23 -9.94
C ARG A 123 -0.35 -6.73 -8.59
N VAL A 124 -1.16 -6.59 -7.55
CA VAL A 124 -0.85 -7.08 -6.20
C VAL A 124 -0.83 -8.61 -6.17
N ALA A 125 -1.77 -9.29 -6.83
CA ALA A 125 -1.77 -10.75 -6.94
C ALA A 125 -0.50 -11.29 -7.61
N ARG A 126 -0.02 -10.64 -8.68
CA ARG A 126 1.26 -11.00 -9.33
C ARG A 126 2.45 -10.80 -8.39
N ALA A 127 2.47 -9.70 -7.61
CA ALA A 127 3.53 -9.46 -6.64
C ALA A 127 3.51 -10.51 -5.52
N LEU A 128 2.33 -10.93 -5.05
CA LEU A 128 2.17 -12.01 -4.07
C LEU A 128 2.71 -13.34 -4.59
N ALA A 129 2.35 -13.72 -5.81
CA ALA A 129 2.82 -14.95 -6.44
C ALA A 129 4.36 -15.00 -6.52
N ASP A 130 4.99 -13.88 -6.93
CA ASP A 130 6.46 -13.78 -7.00
C ASP A 130 7.13 -13.74 -5.62
N THR A 131 6.39 -13.38 -4.57
CA THR A 131 6.91 -13.32 -3.19
C THR A 131 6.79 -14.67 -2.49
N ALA A 132 5.84 -15.51 -2.91
CA ALA A 132 5.49 -16.77 -2.23
C ALA A 132 6.67 -17.72 -2.05
N ALA A 133 7.59 -17.79 -3.01
CA ALA A 133 8.78 -18.65 -2.95
C ALA A 133 9.73 -18.31 -1.80
N ALA A 134 9.69 -17.08 -1.28
CA ALA A 134 10.54 -16.66 -0.16
C ALA A 134 10.06 -17.18 1.21
N GLY A 135 8.83 -17.69 1.31
CA GLY A 135 8.23 -18.16 2.57
C GLY A 135 7.88 -17.05 3.56
N GLU A 136 8.75 -16.07 3.75
CA GLU A 136 8.52 -14.86 4.57
C GLU A 136 9.16 -13.64 3.90
N ALA A 137 8.48 -12.49 3.91
CA ALA A 137 8.95 -11.26 3.26
C ALA A 137 8.37 -9.99 3.92
N VAL A 138 8.96 -8.85 3.58
CA VAL A 138 8.48 -7.52 3.99
C VAL A 138 8.08 -6.72 2.75
N TRP A 139 6.90 -6.11 2.78
CA TRP A 139 6.48 -5.10 1.82
C TRP A 139 6.33 -3.74 2.51
N ILE A 140 7.01 -2.73 2.00
CA ILE A 140 6.84 -1.33 2.41
C ILE A 140 5.98 -0.64 1.37
N THR A 141 4.75 -0.29 1.74
CA THR A 141 3.71 0.06 0.78
C THR A 141 2.65 1.01 1.36
N HIS A 142 1.41 0.93 0.91
CA HIS A 142 0.32 1.87 1.12
C HIS A 142 -0.95 1.17 1.58
N ALA A 143 -1.92 1.96 2.09
CA ALA A 143 -3.16 1.43 2.64
C ALA A 143 -4.00 0.65 1.61
N GLY A 144 -4.12 1.14 0.37
CA GLY A 144 -4.88 0.48 -0.68
C GLY A 144 -4.30 -0.86 -1.08
N VAL A 145 -2.96 -0.94 -1.21
CA VAL A 145 -2.26 -2.21 -1.49
C VAL A 145 -2.43 -3.20 -0.33
N ILE A 146 -2.30 -2.75 0.92
CA ILE A 146 -2.51 -3.61 2.09
C ILE A 146 -3.93 -4.17 2.11
N ARG A 147 -4.94 -3.34 1.83
CA ARG A 147 -6.34 -3.78 1.70
C ARG A 147 -6.52 -4.78 0.55
N ALA A 148 -5.84 -4.56 -0.58
CA ALA A 148 -5.86 -5.51 -1.70
C ALA A 148 -5.27 -6.88 -1.31
N VAL A 149 -4.17 -6.92 -0.54
CA VAL A 149 -3.62 -8.18 -0.01
C VAL A 149 -4.62 -8.87 0.91
N HIS A 150 -5.26 -8.14 1.82
CA HIS A 150 -6.30 -8.70 2.70
C HIS A 150 -7.48 -9.26 1.90
N TYR A 151 -7.94 -8.53 0.88
CA TYR A 151 -9.04 -8.98 0.02
C TYR A 151 -8.68 -10.29 -0.70
N LEU A 152 -7.49 -10.36 -1.30
CA LEU A 152 -7.01 -11.55 -2.00
C LEU A 152 -6.86 -12.75 -1.05
N ALA A 153 -6.35 -12.53 0.17
CA ALA A 153 -6.22 -13.57 1.17
C ALA A 153 -7.57 -14.15 1.60
N GLN A 154 -8.60 -13.30 1.71
CA GLN A 154 -9.94 -13.73 2.14
C GLN A 154 -10.75 -14.39 1.03
N HIS A 155 -10.56 -13.99 -0.23
CA HIS A 155 -11.42 -14.41 -1.35
C HIS A 155 -10.70 -15.30 -2.37
N GLY A 156 -9.40 -15.56 -2.22
CA GLY A 156 -8.63 -16.41 -3.14
C GLY A 156 -8.64 -15.91 -4.59
N GLY A 157 -8.86 -14.61 -4.79
CA GLY A 157 -9.00 -14.03 -6.13
C GLY A 157 -10.38 -14.23 -6.79
N ALA A 158 -11.33 -14.86 -6.10
CA ALA A 158 -12.68 -15.06 -6.61
C ALA A 158 -13.58 -13.85 -6.36
N GLY A 159 -14.36 -13.48 -7.37
CA GLY A 159 -15.34 -12.39 -7.31
C GLY A 159 -14.75 -10.99 -7.52
N ALA A 160 -15.62 -10.07 -7.90
CA ALA A 160 -15.27 -8.66 -8.01
C ALA A 160 -15.53 -7.97 -6.67
N PRO A 161 -14.62 -7.10 -6.19
CA PRO A 161 -14.83 -6.37 -4.96
C PRO A 161 -15.98 -5.37 -5.11
N THR A 162 -16.71 -5.19 -4.03
CA THR A 162 -17.69 -4.10 -3.87
C THR A 162 -17.21 -3.15 -2.79
N ALA A 163 -17.74 -1.95 -2.74
CA ALA A 163 -17.43 -1.01 -1.66
C ALA A 163 -17.73 -1.60 -0.27
N ALA A 164 -18.75 -2.44 -0.15
CA ALA A 164 -19.13 -3.12 1.09
C ALA A 164 -18.20 -4.28 1.48
N SER A 165 -17.64 -5.00 0.49
CA SER A 165 -16.72 -6.13 0.73
C SER A 165 -15.25 -5.71 0.82
N TRP A 166 -14.94 -4.45 0.50
CA TRP A 166 -13.56 -3.96 0.53
C TRP A 166 -13.06 -3.82 1.98
N PRO A 167 -11.88 -4.36 2.33
CA PRO A 167 -11.37 -4.28 3.68
C PRO A 167 -11.19 -2.83 4.15
N VAL A 168 -11.81 -2.49 5.26
CA VAL A 168 -11.73 -1.12 5.82
C VAL A 168 -10.39 -0.90 6.52
N ARG A 169 -9.88 -1.94 7.21
CA ARG A 169 -8.70 -1.82 8.07
C ARG A 169 -7.40 -1.88 7.27
N ALA A 170 -6.50 -0.96 7.58
CA ALA A 170 -5.10 -1.00 7.26
C ALA A 170 -4.34 -0.42 8.47
N PRO A 171 -3.06 -0.74 8.67
CA PRO A 171 -2.25 -0.11 9.72
C PRO A 171 -2.27 1.41 9.60
N ALA A 172 -2.09 2.11 10.71
CA ALA A 172 -1.84 3.55 10.66
C ALA A 172 -0.53 3.86 9.92
N CYS A 173 -0.34 5.11 9.51
CA CYS A 173 0.92 5.50 8.87
C CYS A 173 2.10 5.21 9.81
N GLY A 174 3.13 4.54 9.29
CA GLY A 174 4.30 4.12 10.03
C GLY A 174 4.16 2.80 10.81
N GLU A 175 2.98 2.20 10.79
CA GLU A 175 2.73 0.90 11.42
C GLU A 175 2.73 -0.25 10.40
N TRP A 176 2.65 -1.48 10.90
CA TRP A 176 2.63 -2.69 10.09
C TRP A 176 1.67 -3.74 10.63
N THR A 177 1.37 -4.73 9.82
CA THR A 177 0.66 -5.94 10.19
C THR A 177 1.38 -7.16 9.62
N LEU A 178 1.28 -8.29 10.29
CA LEU A 178 1.79 -9.57 9.82
C LEU A 178 0.60 -10.44 9.39
N LEU A 179 0.61 -10.87 8.14
CA LEU A 179 -0.30 -11.89 7.63
C LEU A 179 0.42 -13.24 7.53
N SER A 180 -0.28 -14.29 7.93
CA SER A 180 0.20 -15.67 7.84
C SER A 180 -0.82 -16.52 7.10
N GLY A 181 -0.35 -17.56 6.40
CA GLY A 181 -1.24 -18.46 5.65
C GLY A 181 -1.62 -17.97 4.25
N LEU A 182 -0.86 -16.99 3.70
CA LEU A 182 -0.99 -16.57 2.31
C LEU A 182 -0.51 -17.65 1.35
#